data_6192ffc33379907ff374e517e5fc02bf
#
_entry.id   6192ffc33379907ff374e517e5fc02bf
#
_cell.length_a   1.000
_cell.length_b   1.000
_cell.length_c   1.000
_cell.angle_alpha   90.00
_cell.angle_beta   90.00
_cell.angle_gamma   90.00
#
_symmetry.space_group_name_H-M   'P 1'
#
loop_
_entity.id
_entity.type
_entity.pdbx_description
1 polymer ?
#
loop_
_entity_poly.entity_id
_entity_poly.type
_entity_poly.pdbx_seq_one_letter_code
_entity_poly.pdbx_strand_id
1 'polypeptide(L)'
;DNVIFKGVKTPIFVYFKPAVGNNMVFDLPLGLSVFANAIDTLKEIDIVFDSLEREFMLGKKRIIVPKELIKSFFDENGNMVRYFDANDEAFQALNCEEAEKLNIIDNTQNLRVTEHTDALKRLLDILGMQLGFSPGTLSFDSSSGVKTATEVAADEKDTLRTVQNNKNIITEVLENLADVIINLTQAANGSSKEYTVSVNWRDNIIGDDNTRIE
;
A
#
# COMPACT_ATOMS: atom_id res chain seq x y z
N ASP A 1 27.28 8.62 33.45
CA ASP A 1 26.58 9.39 34.50
C ASP A 1 25.25 8.70 34.77
N ASN A 2 25.05 8.31 36.06
CA ASN A 2 23.78 7.72 36.48
C ASN A 2 22.86 8.85 36.98
N VAL A 3 21.70 8.99 36.37
CA VAL A 3 20.66 9.91 36.81
C VAL A 3 19.67 9.16 37.68
N ILE A 4 19.51 9.57 38.93
CA ILE A 4 18.59 8.94 39.88
C ILE A 4 17.38 9.87 40.08
N PHE A 5 16.21 9.43 39.68
CA PHE A 5 14.95 10.10 39.94
C PHE A 5 14.39 9.61 41.31
N LYS A 6 14.21 10.54 42.26
CA LYS A 6 13.62 10.25 43.57
C LYS A 6 12.18 10.81 43.62
N GLY A 7 11.29 10.06 44.28
CA GLY A 7 9.90 10.52 44.46
C GLY A 7 8.97 10.32 43.25
N VAL A 8 9.41 9.62 42.24
CA VAL A 8 8.57 9.25 41.09
C VAL A 8 7.66 8.09 41.48
N LYS A 9 6.35 8.27 41.34
CA LYS A 9 5.33 7.30 41.70
C LYS A 9 4.98 6.28 40.62
N THR A 10 5.25 6.64 39.34
CA THR A 10 4.90 5.86 38.19
C THR A 10 6.15 5.49 37.38
N PRO A 11 6.15 4.40 36.60
CA PRO A 11 7.23 4.11 35.65
C PRO A 11 7.47 5.32 34.74
N ILE A 12 8.75 5.59 34.40
CA ILE A 12 9.15 6.71 33.54
C ILE A 12 9.07 6.39 32.03
N PHE A 13 8.39 5.33 31.69
CA PHE A 13 8.15 4.93 30.31
C PHE A 13 6.70 4.47 30.14
N VAL A 14 6.21 4.59 28.92
CA VAL A 14 4.90 4.07 28.52
C VAL A 14 5.10 3.08 27.39
N TYR A 15 4.43 1.94 27.50
CA TYR A 15 4.49 0.90 26.48
C TYR A 15 3.25 0.99 25.58
N PHE A 16 3.48 1.16 24.27
CA PHE A 16 2.43 1.13 23.26
C PHE A 16 2.45 -0.19 22.50
N LYS A 17 1.29 -0.79 22.31
CA LYS A 17 1.08 -1.92 21.41
C LYS A 17 -0.21 -1.72 20.63
N PRO A 18 -0.22 -2.01 19.30
CA PRO A 18 -1.43 -1.93 18.50
C PRO A 18 -2.54 -2.86 19.01
N ALA A 19 -3.79 -2.59 18.60
CA ALA A 19 -4.97 -3.40 18.92
C ALA A 19 -4.99 -4.75 18.18
N VAL A 20 -3.85 -5.42 18.09
CA VAL A 20 -3.69 -6.72 17.44
C VAL A 20 -3.18 -7.72 18.46
N GLY A 21 -3.92 -8.82 18.65
CA GLY A 21 -3.52 -9.90 19.55
C GLY A 21 -2.26 -10.60 19.03
N ASN A 22 -1.32 -10.92 19.94
CA ASN A 22 -0.16 -11.71 19.58
C ASN A 22 -0.55 -13.17 19.40
N ASN A 23 -0.67 -13.62 18.16
CA ASN A 23 -0.96 -14.99 17.77
C ASN A 23 0.28 -15.76 17.30
N MET A 24 1.46 -15.13 17.28
CA MET A 24 2.71 -15.77 16.90
C MET A 24 3.45 -16.39 18.08
N VAL A 25 3.45 -15.70 19.23
CA VAL A 25 4.11 -16.20 20.45
C VAL A 25 3.20 -15.92 21.64
N PHE A 26 2.50 -16.95 22.09
CA PHE A 26 1.45 -16.85 23.11
C PHE A 26 1.95 -16.39 24.49
N ASP A 27 3.18 -16.71 24.84
CA ASP A 27 3.75 -16.42 26.16
C ASP A 27 4.44 -15.04 26.26
N LEU A 28 4.50 -14.29 25.16
CA LEU A 28 5.13 -12.97 25.17
C LEU A 28 4.09 -11.85 25.27
N PRO A 29 4.25 -10.92 26.20
CA PRO A 29 3.35 -9.76 26.34
C PRO A 29 3.56 -8.69 25.25
N LEU A 30 4.45 -8.95 24.30
CA LEU A 30 4.80 -8.02 23.23
C LEU A 30 3.65 -7.88 22.24
N GLY A 31 3.47 -6.67 21.70
CA GLY A 31 2.54 -6.41 20.61
C GLY A 31 3.04 -6.94 19.27
N LEU A 32 2.11 -7.07 18.35
CA LEU A 32 2.41 -7.35 16.94
C LEU A 32 2.26 -6.09 16.09
N SER A 33 2.95 -6.07 14.96
CA SER A 33 2.68 -5.09 13.93
C SER A 33 1.24 -5.21 13.42
N VAL A 34 0.62 -4.10 13.06
CA VAL A 34 -0.74 -4.08 12.48
C VAL A 34 -0.87 -4.94 11.21
N PHE A 35 0.22 -5.11 10.48
CA PHE A 35 0.27 -5.91 9.25
C PHE A 35 0.91 -7.29 9.41
N ALA A 36 1.18 -7.74 10.65
CA ALA A 36 1.86 -9.01 10.89
C ALA A 36 1.13 -10.21 10.26
N ASN A 37 -0.20 -10.20 10.31
CA ASN A 37 -1.04 -11.26 9.74
C ASN A 37 -1.23 -11.14 8.23
N ALA A 38 -0.75 -10.06 7.61
CA ALA A 38 -0.93 -9.76 6.19
C ALA A 38 0.38 -9.83 5.39
N ILE A 39 1.49 -10.29 6.00
CA ILE A 39 2.82 -10.29 5.37
C ILE A 39 2.82 -11.12 4.07
N ASP A 40 2.17 -12.26 4.07
CA ASP A 40 2.15 -13.12 2.88
C ASP A 40 1.32 -12.50 1.76
N THR A 41 0.18 -11.88 2.08
CA THR A 41 -0.63 -11.13 1.11
C THR A 41 0.14 -9.93 0.54
N LEU A 42 0.92 -9.23 1.36
CA LEU A 42 1.79 -8.14 0.88
C LEU A 42 2.85 -8.63 -0.10
N LYS A 43 3.46 -9.81 0.14
CA LYS A 43 4.38 -10.43 -0.82
C LYS A 43 3.69 -10.83 -2.13
N GLU A 44 2.47 -11.33 -2.05
CA GLU A 44 1.70 -11.67 -3.26
C GLU A 44 1.38 -10.41 -4.08
N ILE A 45 1.07 -9.29 -3.42
CA ILE A 45 0.87 -8.00 -4.07
C ILE A 45 2.15 -7.56 -4.79
N ASP A 46 3.33 -7.63 -4.15
CA ASP A 46 4.62 -7.32 -4.77
C ASP A 46 4.85 -8.18 -6.02
N ILE A 47 4.60 -9.49 -5.95
CA ILE A 47 4.74 -10.40 -7.10
C ILE A 47 3.81 -10.00 -8.25
N VAL A 48 2.59 -9.55 -7.96
CA VAL A 48 1.65 -9.11 -9.01
C VAL A 48 2.14 -7.81 -9.66
N PHE A 49 2.67 -6.86 -8.88
CA PHE A 49 3.28 -5.63 -9.41
C PHE A 49 4.49 -5.94 -10.30
N ASP A 50 5.41 -6.76 -9.84
CA ASP A 50 6.58 -7.19 -10.62
C ASP A 50 6.16 -7.90 -11.92
N SER A 51 5.11 -8.72 -11.83
CA SER A 51 4.57 -9.45 -12.98
C SER A 51 3.92 -8.51 -13.99
N LEU A 52 3.22 -7.48 -13.52
CA LEU A 52 2.62 -6.45 -14.37
C LEU A 52 3.71 -5.63 -15.09
N GLU A 53 4.75 -5.20 -14.38
CA GLU A 53 5.90 -4.52 -14.99
C GLU A 53 6.55 -5.39 -16.07
N ARG A 54 6.76 -6.67 -15.75
CA ARG A 54 7.34 -7.63 -16.67
C ARG A 54 6.46 -7.89 -17.89
N GLU A 55 5.14 -7.88 -17.74
CA GLU A 55 4.18 -7.98 -18.85
C GLU A 55 4.36 -6.83 -19.83
N PHE A 56 4.50 -5.59 -19.35
CA PHE A 56 4.79 -4.44 -20.19
C PHE A 56 6.18 -4.50 -20.84
N MET A 57 7.20 -4.95 -20.10
CA MET A 57 8.56 -5.07 -20.64
C MET A 57 8.66 -6.14 -21.74
N LEU A 58 8.03 -7.30 -21.53
CA LEU A 58 8.08 -8.42 -22.46
C LEU A 58 7.06 -8.31 -23.57
N GLY A 59 5.93 -7.63 -23.33
CA GLY A 59 4.84 -7.42 -24.27
C GLY A 59 5.12 -6.34 -25.32
N LYS A 60 6.31 -5.75 -25.35
CA LYS A 60 6.70 -4.81 -26.41
C LYS A 60 6.57 -5.49 -27.76
N LYS A 61 6.01 -4.77 -28.72
CA LYS A 61 5.85 -5.26 -30.08
C LYS A 61 7.18 -5.80 -30.63
N ARG A 62 7.16 -7.04 -31.09
CA ARG A 62 8.32 -7.71 -31.70
C ARG A 62 7.93 -8.19 -33.08
N ILE A 63 8.58 -7.62 -34.07
CA ILE A 63 8.44 -8.04 -35.45
C ILE A 63 9.69 -8.87 -35.78
N ILE A 64 9.49 -10.11 -36.14
CA ILE A 64 10.56 -10.98 -36.60
C ILE A 64 10.67 -10.82 -38.11
N VAL A 65 11.80 -10.28 -38.55
CA VAL A 65 12.10 -10.06 -39.97
C VAL A 65 13.26 -10.94 -40.41
N PRO A 66 13.23 -11.49 -41.62
CA PRO A 66 14.37 -12.16 -42.19
C PRO A 66 15.62 -11.27 -42.18
N LYS A 67 16.80 -11.89 -42.01
CA LYS A 67 18.08 -11.18 -41.92
C LYS A 67 18.37 -10.34 -43.17
N GLU A 68 17.86 -10.76 -44.30
CA GLU A 68 18.03 -10.14 -45.64
C GLU A 68 17.31 -8.78 -45.72
N LEU A 69 16.30 -8.56 -44.87
CA LEU A 69 15.54 -7.29 -44.81
C LEU A 69 16.16 -6.26 -43.86
N ILE A 70 17.21 -6.64 -43.12
CA ILE A 70 17.86 -5.74 -42.19
C ILE A 70 18.88 -4.89 -42.94
N LYS A 71 18.68 -3.56 -42.94
CA LYS A 71 19.63 -2.61 -43.52
C LYS A 71 20.93 -2.68 -42.68
N SER A 72 22.06 -2.69 -43.36
CA SER A 72 23.38 -2.62 -42.78
C SER A 72 24.18 -1.48 -43.33
N PHE A 73 24.87 -0.74 -42.47
CA PHE A 73 25.84 0.27 -42.89
C PHE A 73 27.13 0.09 -42.08
N PHE A 74 28.22 0.64 -42.57
CA PHE A 74 29.46 0.71 -41.83
C PHE A 74 29.50 2.00 -41.04
N ASP A 75 29.82 1.96 -39.78
CA ASP A 75 30.06 3.13 -38.94
C ASP A 75 31.40 3.78 -39.30
N GLU A 76 31.68 4.94 -38.69
CA GLU A 76 32.94 5.67 -38.93
C GLU A 76 34.18 4.85 -38.50
N ASN A 77 34.04 3.81 -37.72
CA ASN A 77 35.07 2.91 -37.26
C ASN A 77 35.22 1.65 -38.11
N GLY A 78 34.40 1.52 -39.19
CA GLY A 78 34.43 0.38 -40.09
C GLY A 78 33.70 -0.86 -39.58
N ASN A 79 32.91 -0.74 -38.50
CA ASN A 79 32.12 -1.85 -38.00
C ASN A 79 30.78 -1.91 -38.70
N MET A 80 30.34 -3.11 -39.05
CA MET A 80 29.03 -3.31 -39.68
C MET A 80 27.92 -3.17 -38.63
N VAL A 81 27.15 -2.10 -38.68
CA VAL A 81 25.97 -1.87 -37.82
C VAL A 81 24.73 -2.30 -38.62
N ARG A 82 23.90 -3.09 -38.01
CA ARG A 82 22.61 -3.54 -38.55
C ARG A 82 21.51 -2.83 -37.77
N TYR A 83 20.56 -2.22 -38.49
CA TYR A 83 19.46 -1.58 -37.86
C TYR A 83 18.15 -1.87 -38.60
N PHE A 84 17.08 -1.87 -37.83
CA PHE A 84 15.71 -1.84 -38.31
C PHE A 84 15.15 -0.46 -37.97
N ASP A 85 14.76 0.32 -38.97
CA ASP A 85 14.19 1.65 -38.75
C ASP A 85 12.72 1.46 -38.36
N ALA A 86 12.43 1.64 -37.07
CA ALA A 86 11.06 1.54 -36.55
C ALA A 86 10.17 2.73 -36.98
N ASN A 87 10.77 3.81 -37.50
CA ASN A 87 10.06 4.98 -37.99
C ASN A 87 9.85 4.95 -39.52
N ASP A 88 10.45 3.98 -40.19
CA ASP A 88 10.14 3.75 -41.60
C ASP A 88 8.67 3.25 -41.67
N GLU A 89 7.75 4.11 -42.01
CA GLU A 89 6.35 3.76 -42.31
C GLU A 89 6.26 2.88 -43.57
N ALA A 90 7.27 2.08 -43.81
CA ALA A 90 7.39 1.37 -45.02
C ALA A 90 6.95 -0.08 -44.82
N PHE A 91 5.77 -0.32 -45.20
CA PHE A 91 5.55 -1.44 -46.10
C PHE A 91 6.19 -1.09 -47.44
N GLN A 92 7.52 -1.06 -47.56
CA GLN A 92 8.17 -1.07 -48.85
C GLN A 92 7.66 -2.27 -49.61
N ALA A 93 6.99 -2.04 -50.72
CA ALA A 93 6.58 -3.11 -51.62
C ALA A 93 7.85 -3.87 -52.02
N LEU A 94 8.08 -5.02 -51.41
CA LEU A 94 9.10 -5.96 -51.81
C LEU A 94 8.73 -6.47 -53.19
N ASN A 95 9.66 -6.41 -54.16
CA ASN A 95 9.49 -7.02 -55.49
C ASN A 95 9.14 -8.49 -55.30
N CYS A 96 7.99 -8.90 -55.79
CA CYS A 96 7.26 -10.11 -55.42
C CYS A 96 7.85 -11.47 -55.89
N GLU A 97 8.99 -11.51 -56.50
CA GLU A 97 9.55 -12.82 -56.95
C GLU A 97 10.18 -13.65 -55.81
N GLU A 98 10.48 -13.03 -54.65
CA GLU A 98 11.00 -13.74 -53.46
C GLU A 98 10.07 -13.65 -52.23
N ALA A 99 8.92 -13.00 -52.34
CA ALA A 99 8.00 -12.76 -51.23
C ALA A 99 7.42 -14.04 -50.58
N GLU A 100 7.34 -15.14 -51.33
CA GLU A 100 6.86 -16.43 -50.77
C GLU A 100 7.81 -17.06 -49.77
N LYS A 101 9.08 -16.61 -49.70
CA LYS A 101 10.08 -17.10 -48.74
C LYS A 101 10.33 -16.16 -47.56
N LEU A 102 9.81 -14.97 -47.60
CA LEU A 102 10.03 -13.93 -46.61
C LEU A 102 8.86 -13.91 -45.60
N ASN A 103 8.93 -14.74 -44.58
CA ASN A 103 7.90 -14.80 -43.58
C ASN A 103 8.15 -13.72 -42.51
N ILE A 104 7.44 -12.60 -42.61
CA ILE A 104 7.42 -11.57 -41.55
C ILE A 104 6.41 -12.04 -40.50
N ILE A 105 6.87 -12.30 -39.30
CA ILE A 105 6.02 -12.75 -38.21
C ILE A 105 5.82 -11.59 -37.24
N ASP A 106 4.59 -11.11 -37.12
CA ASP A 106 4.19 -10.21 -36.06
C ASP A 106 3.90 -11.05 -34.81
N ASN A 107 4.81 -11.02 -33.85
CA ASN A 107 4.67 -11.73 -32.58
C ASN A 107 4.17 -10.76 -31.51
N THR A 108 3.17 -9.96 -31.82
CA THR A 108 2.53 -9.08 -30.86
C THR A 108 1.55 -9.88 -30.02
N GLN A 109 1.80 -9.99 -28.73
CA GLN A 109 0.88 -10.62 -27.79
C GLN A 109 0.01 -9.56 -27.13
N ASN A 110 -1.24 -9.91 -26.84
CA ASN A 110 -2.10 -9.05 -26.06
C ASN A 110 -1.59 -9.00 -24.61
N LEU A 111 -1.49 -7.80 -24.08
CA LEU A 111 -1.11 -7.60 -22.67
C LEU A 111 -2.25 -8.03 -21.76
N ARG A 112 -1.93 -8.83 -20.73
CA ARG A 112 -2.90 -9.34 -19.74
C ARG A 112 -3.12 -8.34 -18.59
N VAL A 113 -3.32 -7.07 -18.92
CA VAL A 113 -3.45 -5.99 -17.92
C VAL A 113 -4.68 -6.19 -17.05
N THR A 114 -5.79 -6.64 -17.63
CA THR A 114 -7.05 -6.86 -16.90
C THR A 114 -6.89 -7.93 -15.85
N GLU A 115 -6.29 -9.07 -16.19
CA GLU A 115 -6.06 -10.18 -15.28
C GLU A 115 -5.17 -9.79 -14.11
N HIS A 116 -4.09 -9.04 -14.36
CA HIS A 116 -3.23 -8.50 -13.31
C HIS A 116 -3.95 -7.50 -12.42
N THR A 117 -4.76 -6.62 -13.01
CA THR A 117 -5.55 -5.64 -12.25
C THR A 117 -6.60 -6.33 -11.39
N ASP A 118 -7.30 -7.33 -11.90
CA ASP A 118 -8.29 -8.08 -11.16
C ASP A 118 -7.67 -8.89 -10.01
N ALA A 119 -6.50 -9.48 -10.23
CA ALA A 119 -5.73 -10.14 -9.19
C ALA A 119 -5.35 -9.16 -8.08
N LEU A 120 -4.82 -7.99 -8.45
CA LEU A 120 -4.44 -6.94 -7.51
C LEU A 120 -5.63 -6.45 -6.67
N LYS A 121 -6.79 -6.20 -7.30
CA LYS A 121 -8.02 -5.81 -6.60
C LYS A 121 -8.41 -6.83 -5.54
N ARG A 122 -8.41 -8.12 -5.89
CA ARG A 122 -8.74 -9.21 -4.95
C ARG A 122 -7.76 -9.29 -3.78
N LEU A 123 -6.46 -9.11 -4.05
CA LEU A 123 -5.44 -9.11 -3.00
C LEU A 123 -5.57 -7.90 -2.08
N LEU A 124 -5.93 -6.72 -2.61
CA LEU A 124 -6.21 -5.53 -1.80
C LEU A 124 -7.45 -5.70 -0.92
N ASP A 125 -8.50 -6.36 -1.41
CA ASP A 125 -9.68 -6.67 -0.60
C ASP A 125 -9.32 -7.65 0.53
N ILE A 126 -8.53 -8.69 0.26
CA ILE A 126 -8.05 -9.63 1.27
C ILE A 126 -7.17 -8.91 2.30
N LEU A 127 -6.25 -8.05 1.84
CA LEU A 127 -5.41 -7.22 2.70
C LEU A 127 -6.27 -6.34 3.61
N GLY A 128 -7.29 -5.67 3.06
CA GLY A 128 -8.24 -4.87 3.83
C GLY A 128 -8.90 -5.67 4.93
N MET A 129 -9.44 -6.86 4.62
CA MET A 129 -10.05 -7.74 5.61
C MET A 129 -9.07 -8.18 6.71
N GLN A 130 -7.82 -8.52 6.35
CA GLN A 130 -6.79 -8.93 7.31
C GLN A 130 -6.37 -7.79 8.25
N LEU A 131 -6.43 -6.55 7.77
CA LEU A 131 -6.16 -5.34 8.55
C LEU A 131 -7.37 -4.84 9.34
N GLY A 132 -8.54 -5.45 9.16
CA GLY A 132 -9.79 -5.07 9.83
C GLY A 132 -10.44 -3.84 9.20
N PHE A 133 -10.21 -3.60 7.91
CA PHE A 133 -10.91 -2.60 7.12
C PHE A 133 -12.14 -3.19 6.44
N SER A 134 -13.10 -2.35 6.18
CA SER A 134 -14.29 -2.71 5.41
C SER A 134 -13.93 -3.01 3.95
N PRO A 135 -14.67 -3.92 3.28
CA PRO A 135 -14.46 -4.22 1.87
C PRO A 135 -14.51 -2.94 1.02
N GLY A 136 -13.61 -2.83 0.06
CA GLY A 136 -13.52 -1.67 -0.83
C GLY A 136 -12.73 -0.48 -0.28
N THR A 137 -12.31 -0.47 0.99
CA THR A 137 -11.51 0.64 1.57
C THR A 137 -10.17 0.81 0.86
N LEU A 138 -9.54 -0.30 0.45
CA LEU A 138 -8.27 -0.30 -0.29
C LEU A 138 -8.46 -0.53 -1.79
N SER A 139 -9.70 -0.63 -2.27
CA SER A 139 -10.01 -0.85 -3.68
C SER A 139 -9.85 0.42 -4.50
N PHE A 140 -9.41 0.27 -5.75
CA PHE A 140 -9.37 1.36 -6.73
C PHE A 140 -10.73 1.61 -7.39
N ASP A 141 -11.72 0.75 -7.16
CA ASP A 141 -13.05 0.93 -7.71
C ASP A 141 -13.83 1.91 -6.84
N SER A 142 -14.00 3.14 -7.33
CA SER A 142 -15.00 4.03 -6.76
C SER A 142 -16.38 3.40 -6.96
N SER A 143 -17.05 3.03 -5.88
CA SER A 143 -18.43 2.57 -5.93
C SER A 143 -19.28 3.69 -6.55
N SER A 144 -19.61 3.52 -7.83
CA SER A 144 -20.39 4.49 -8.62
C SER A 144 -21.89 4.40 -8.27
N GLY A 145 -22.25 4.84 -7.08
CA GLY A 145 -23.65 4.93 -6.66
C GLY A 145 -23.80 6.00 -5.58
N VAL A 146 -24.87 6.79 -5.67
CA VAL A 146 -25.24 7.67 -4.57
C VAL A 146 -25.73 6.78 -3.43
N LYS A 147 -24.88 6.59 -2.40
CA LYS A 147 -25.23 5.86 -1.18
C LYS A 147 -25.81 6.83 -0.16
N THR A 148 -26.76 6.39 0.63
CA THR A 148 -27.23 7.15 1.79
C THR A 148 -26.18 7.12 2.91
N ALA A 149 -26.20 8.11 3.80
CA ALA A 149 -25.28 8.15 4.94
C ALA A 149 -25.35 6.89 5.81
N THR A 150 -26.52 6.29 5.94
CA THR A 150 -26.71 5.03 6.69
C THR A 150 -26.07 3.84 5.99
N GLU A 151 -26.14 3.75 4.67
CA GLU A 151 -25.47 2.71 3.88
C GLU A 151 -23.96 2.85 3.96
N VAL A 152 -23.44 4.08 3.84
CA VAL A 152 -22.00 4.35 4.00
C VAL A 152 -21.53 3.93 5.40
N ALA A 153 -22.25 4.30 6.45
CA ALA A 153 -21.92 3.92 7.82
C ALA A 153 -21.99 2.39 8.05
N ALA A 154 -22.92 1.70 7.39
CA ALA A 154 -23.01 0.24 7.45
C ALA A 154 -21.86 -0.43 6.71
N ASP A 155 -21.49 0.08 5.55
CA ASP A 155 -20.39 -0.42 4.73
C ASP A 155 -19.01 -0.21 5.43
N GLU A 156 -18.86 0.90 6.16
CA GLU A 156 -17.59 1.25 6.84
C GLU A 156 -17.49 0.73 8.28
N LYS A 157 -18.45 -0.05 8.74
CA LYS A 157 -18.55 -0.49 10.13
C LYS A 157 -17.27 -1.14 10.68
N ASP A 158 -16.63 -2.00 9.91
CA ASP A 158 -15.41 -2.70 10.35
C ASP A 158 -14.22 -1.75 10.44
N THR A 159 -14.07 -0.84 9.48
CA THR A 159 -13.07 0.23 9.52
C THR A 159 -13.25 1.10 10.75
N LEU A 160 -14.48 1.56 11.02
CA LEU A 160 -14.80 2.38 12.20
C LEU A 160 -14.48 1.65 13.50
N ARG A 161 -14.80 0.36 13.60
CA ARG A 161 -14.46 -0.45 14.77
C ARG A 161 -12.96 -0.57 14.98
N THR A 162 -12.20 -0.79 13.91
CA THR A 162 -10.73 -0.87 13.96
C THR A 162 -10.13 0.46 14.38
N VAL A 163 -10.61 1.57 13.83
CA VAL A 163 -10.19 2.93 14.23
C VAL A 163 -10.51 3.19 15.70
N GLN A 164 -11.73 2.85 16.16
CA GLN A 164 -12.12 3.05 17.55
C GLN A 164 -11.29 2.23 18.54
N ASN A 165 -10.98 0.97 18.21
CA ASN A 165 -10.12 0.14 19.03
C ASN A 165 -8.72 0.73 19.18
N ASN A 166 -8.13 1.20 18.08
CA ASN A 166 -6.82 1.85 18.10
C ASN A 166 -6.87 3.19 18.85
N LYS A 167 -7.92 3.99 18.69
CA LYS A 167 -8.12 5.23 19.45
C LYS A 167 -8.14 4.97 20.95
N ASN A 168 -8.87 3.96 21.40
CA ASN A 168 -8.94 3.63 22.83
C ASN A 168 -7.55 3.31 23.42
N ILE A 169 -6.75 2.51 22.71
CA ILE A 169 -5.38 2.19 23.14
C ILE A 169 -4.48 3.42 23.14
N ILE A 170 -4.54 4.22 22.06
CA ILE A 170 -3.74 5.44 21.97
C ILE A 170 -4.15 6.44 23.07
N THR A 171 -5.45 6.55 23.38
CA THR A 171 -5.94 7.39 24.48
C THR A 171 -5.29 7.01 25.79
N GLU A 172 -5.33 5.73 26.17
CA GLU A 172 -4.70 5.21 27.38
C GLU A 172 -3.20 5.50 27.42
N VAL A 173 -2.51 5.29 26.30
CA VAL A 173 -1.06 5.56 26.17
C VAL A 173 -0.75 7.05 26.36
N LEU A 174 -1.55 7.94 25.76
CA LEU A 174 -1.36 9.40 25.85
C LEU A 174 -1.65 9.90 27.28
N GLU A 175 -2.70 9.39 27.94
CA GLU A 175 -3.02 9.71 29.32
C GLU A 175 -1.87 9.27 30.25
N ASN A 176 -1.40 8.03 30.11
CA ASN A 176 -0.27 7.51 30.87
C ASN A 176 1.03 8.32 30.61
N LEU A 177 1.28 8.73 29.34
CA LEU A 177 2.44 9.54 29.01
C LEU A 177 2.36 10.92 29.65
N ALA A 178 1.19 11.56 29.62
CA ALA A 178 0.97 12.83 30.30
C ALA A 178 1.16 12.71 31.82
N ASP A 179 0.67 11.63 32.42
CA ASP A 179 0.87 11.34 33.83
C ASP A 179 2.36 11.19 34.18
N VAL A 180 3.13 10.51 33.35
CA VAL A 180 4.60 10.39 33.53
C VAL A 180 5.26 11.76 33.48
N ILE A 181 4.92 12.59 32.50
CA ILE A 181 5.49 13.95 32.33
C ILE A 181 5.15 14.83 33.53
N ILE A 182 3.89 14.82 33.96
CA ILE A 182 3.42 15.65 35.10
C ILE A 182 4.10 15.17 36.38
N ASN A 183 4.15 13.86 36.65
CA ASN A 183 4.81 13.31 37.83
C ASN A 183 6.30 13.64 37.89
N LEU A 184 7.02 13.55 36.76
CA LEU A 184 8.42 13.95 36.68
C LEU A 184 8.60 15.45 36.95
N THR A 185 7.73 16.28 36.38
CA THR A 185 7.77 17.73 36.58
C THR A 185 7.47 18.11 38.04
N GLN A 186 6.49 17.45 38.65
CA GLN A 186 6.15 17.67 40.07
C GLN A 186 7.28 17.20 41.02
N ALA A 187 7.89 16.05 40.70
CA ALA A 187 9.03 15.54 41.48
C ALA A 187 10.25 16.49 41.37
N ALA A 188 10.50 17.06 40.22
CA ALA A 188 11.59 18.00 40.04
C ALA A 188 11.34 19.34 40.77
N ASN A 189 10.08 19.80 40.81
CA ASN A 189 9.70 21.07 41.44
C ASN A 189 9.32 20.96 42.91
N GLY A 190 9.35 19.76 43.50
CA GLY A 190 8.93 19.53 44.87
C GLY A 190 7.44 19.84 45.12
N SER A 191 6.62 19.78 44.10
CA SER A 191 5.18 20.09 44.15
C SER A 191 4.37 18.79 44.08
N SER A 192 3.20 18.75 44.69
CA SER A 192 2.23 17.67 44.54
C SER A 192 0.84 18.28 44.37
N LYS A 193 0.42 18.48 43.14
CA LYS A 193 -0.93 18.95 42.82
C LYS A 193 -1.72 17.79 42.23
N GLU A 194 -2.99 17.71 42.59
CA GLU A 194 -3.95 16.82 41.94
C GLU A 194 -4.29 17.34 40.56
N TYR A 195 -4.38 16.42 39.60
CA TYR A 195 -4.73 16.69 38.21
C TYR A 195 -5.52 15.52 37.63
N THR A 196 -6.25 15.77 36.57
CA THR A 196 -6.91 14.75 35.77
C THR A 196 -6.54 15.02 34.31
N VAL A 197 -6.08 13.98 33.64
CA VAL A 197 -5.77 14.01 32.21
C VAL A 197 -6.91 13.38 31.44
N SER A 198 -7.30 14.01 30.34
CA SER A 198 -8.24 13.43 29.39
C SER A 198 -7.85 13.79 27.96
N VAL A 199 -8.00 12.84 27.06
CA VAL A 199 -7.72 13.00 25.63
C VAL A 199 -9.03 13.14 24.87
N ASN A 200 -9.20 14.28 24.20
CA ASN A 200 -10.36 14.53 23.36
C ASN A 200 -9.98 14.44 21.88
N TRP A 201 -10.59 13.51 21.19
CA TRP A 201 -10.42 13.35 19.75
C TRP A 201 -11.37 14.30 19.00
N ARG A 202 -10.84 14.98 17.99
CA ARG A 202 -11.68 15.69 17.02
C ARG A 202 -11.99 14.75 15.89
N ASP A 203 -13.19 14.19 15.90
CA ASP A 203 -13.65 13.29 14.85
C ASP A 203 -14.27 14.09 13.69
N ASN A 204 -13.49 14.26 12.62
CA ASN A 204 -14.00 14.83 11.38
C ASN A 204 -14.38 13.75 10.35
N ILE A 205 -14.34 12.47 10.74
CA ILE A 205 -14.45 11.37 9.76
C ILE A 205 -15.90 11.08 9.38
N ILE A 206 -16.84 11.30 10.27
CA ILE A 206 -18.30 11.19 10.00
C ILE A 206 -19.02 12.10 11.00
N GLY A 207 -18.98 13.37 10.76
CA GLY A 207 -19.82 14.32 11.44
C GLY A 207 -20.61 15.07 10.39
N ASP A 208 -21.84 14.65 10.17
CA ASP A 208 -22.80 15.54 9.55
C ASP A 208 -22.89 16.77 10.49
N ASP A 209 -22.42 17.94 10.04
CA ASP A 209 -22.42 19.19 10.81
C ASP A 209 -23.85 19.62 11.26
N ASN A 210 -24.88 18.87 10.86
CA ASN A 210 -26.27 19.10 11.20
C ASN A 210 -26.71 18.56 12.59
N THR A 211 -25.86 17.87 13.34
CA THR A 211 -26.17 17.40 14.71
C THR A 211 -25.64 18.34 15.80
N ARG A 212 -25.16 19.52 15.47
CA ARG A 212 -24.68 20.55 16.43
C ARG A 212 -25.70 21.67 16.66
N ILE A 213 -26.98 21.35 16.67
CA ILE A 213 -28.01 22.27 17.17
C ILE A 213 -28.73 21.58 18.32
N GLU A 214 -28.16 21.68 19.52
CA GLU A 214 -28.86 21.98 20.78
C GLU A 214 -27.84 22.17 21.92
#